data_684b7de9cab805ebc526084166cad5e3
#
_entry.id   684b7de9cab805ebc526084166cad5e3
#
_cell.length_a   1.000
_cell.length_b   1.000
_cell.length_c   1.000
_cell.angle_alpha   90.00
_cell.angle_beta   90.00
_cell.angle_gamma   90.00
#
_symmetry.space_group_name_H-M   'P 1'
#
loop_
_entity.id
_entity.type
_entity.pdbx_description
1 polymer ?
#
loop_
_entity_poly.entity_id
_entity_poly.type
_entity_poly.pdbx_seq_one_letter_code
_entity_poly.pdbx_strand_id
1 'polypeptide(L)'
;MRQDPEDRRLFPPEVALQTVKIACERPDTCGRSLCLWDCQEIAHQLVKQEVIPSISAETVRRLLAKHQLKPWRKQMWLSPKVPRDAAFVQQVRRIADLYTRPLGEHERVICADEHTSIQPRPRLHPTRACQPGRPTQVEHEYKRCGALNLLAALDTRSGQVWGQIAPRKRQVEFLALLNQIDAALPASVTCVYLVLDNVRMHTGKQVVAWLEQHPRFVWVHPPVHCSWMNQIEQWFSILVRKRLRIADFASVAHLTERLTAFIGEWNERAHGFRWTPGSFEKILAKCESSILHLT
;
A
#
# COMPACT_ATOMS: atom_id res chain seq x y z
N MET A 1 6.18 25.46 -49.29
CA MET A 1 5.68 24.80 -48.07
C MET A 1 5.23 23.41 -48.47
N ARG A 2 6.01 22.35 -48.19
CA ARG A 2 5.60 20.96 -48.41
C ARG A 2 4.69 20.58 -47.26
N GLN A 3 3.42 20.30 -47.54
CA GLN A 3 2.48 19.74 -46.58
C GLN A 3 2.98 18.33 -46.17
N ASP A 4 3.03 18.12 -44.86
CA ASP A 4 3.42 16.86 -44.22
C ASP A 4 2.47 15.75 -44.68
N PRO A 5 2.97 14.59 -45.18
CA PRO A 5 2.13 13.50 -45.65
C PRO A 5 1.27 12.82 -44.57
N GLU A 6 1.50 13.13 -43.28
CA GLU A 6 0.78 12.54 -42.15
C GLU A 6 -0.57 13.18 -41.84
N ASP A 7 -0.94 14.30 -42.45
CA ASP A 7 -2.21 15.01 -42.19
C ASP A 7 -3.36 14.60 -43.13
N ARG A 8 -3.30 13.43 -43.76
CA ARG A 8 -4.49 12.83 -44.37
C ARG A 8 -5.38 12.33 -43.23
N ARG A 9 -6.38 13.14 -42.86
CA ARG A 9 -7.45 12.77 -41.93
C ARG A 9 -8.13 11.51 -42.50
N LEU A 10 -7.70 10.37 -42.03
CA LEU A 10 -8.22 9.06 -42.46
C LEU A 10 -9.70 8.88 -42.06
N PHE A 11 -10.24 9.73 -41.21
CA PHE A 11 -11.61 9.61 -40.70
C PHE A 11 -12.24 11.00 -40.50
N PRO A 12 -13.58 11.13 -40.71
CA PRO A 12 -14.32 12.33 -40.42
C PRO A 12 -14.16 12.77 -38.95
N PRO A 13 -14.19 14.07 -38.63
CA PRO A 13 -14.11 14.59 -37.25
C PRO A 13 -15.14 13.96 -36.31
N GLU A 14 -16.31 13.60 -36.82
CA GLU A 14 -17.40 12.96 -36.10
C GLU A 14 -17.00 11.62 -35.50
N VAL A 15 -16.20 10.82 -36.23
CA VAL A 15 -15.69 9.53 -35.72
C VAL A 15 -14.77 9.74 -34.52
N ALA A 16 -13.90 10.76 -34.56
CA ALA A 16 -13.03 11.08 -33.44
C ALA A 16 -13.85 11.53 -32.22
N LEU A 17 -14.86 12.40 -32.44
CA LEU A 17 -15.75 12.87 -31.38
C LEU A 17 -16.53 11.72 -30.73
N GLN A 18 -17.12 10.82 -31.53
CA GLN A 18 -17.86 9.67 -31.00
C GLN A 18 -16.94 8.68 -30.28
N THR A 19 -15.71 8.48 -30.78
CA THR A 19 -14.70 7.67 -30.10
C THR A 19 -14.40 8.21 -28.70
N VAL A 20 -14.21 9.51 -28.57
CA VAL A 20 -13.96 10.18 -27.28
C VAL A 20 -15.20 10.09 -26.38
N LYS A 21 -16.39 10.31 -26.92
CA LYS A 21 -17.66 10.22 -26.18
C LYS A 21 -17.81 8.82 -25.55
N ILE A 22 -17.73 7.78 -26.36
CA ILE A 22 -17.82 6.37 -25.90
C ILE A 22 -16.76 6.09 -24.83
N ALA A 23 -15.52 6.52 -25.04
CA ALA A 23 -14.43 6.31 -24.09
C ALA A 23 -14.63 6.99 -22.74
N CYS A 24 -15.39 8.09 -22.68
CA CYS A 24 -15.71 8.82 -21.46
C CYS A 24 -17.00 8.35 -20.78
N GLU A 25 -17.80 7.53 -21.43
CA GLU A 25 -19.01 6.95 -20.85
C GLU A 25 -18.69 5.56 -20.25
N ARG A 26 -19.52 5.14 -19.30
CA ARG A 26 -19.40 3.79 -18.76
C ARG A 26 -19.96 2.80 -19.78
N PRO A 27 -19.32 1.59 -19.94
CA PRO A 27 -19.81 0.59 -20.88
C PRO A 27 -21.26 0.14 -20.65
N ASP A 28 -21.70 0.06 -19.38
CA ASP A 28 -23.05 -0.34 -19.01
C ASP A 28 -24.12 0.67 -19.46
N THR A 29 -23.80 1.98 -19.45
CA THR A 29 -24.72 3.01 -19.98
C THR A 29 -24.88 2.95 -21.49
N CYS A 30 -23.92 2.30 -22.18
CA CYS A 30 -23.97 2.02 -23.62
C CYS A 30 -24.55 0.61 -23.92
N GLY A 31 -25.16 -0.06 -22.92
CA GLY A 31 -25.75 -1.39 -23.09
C GLY A 31 -24.72 -2.52 -23.23
N ARG A 32 -23.50 -2.33 -22.68
CA ARG A 32 -22.43 -3.33 -22.69
C ARG A 32 -22.17 -3.85 -21.30
N SER A 33 -22.09 -5.17 -21.14
CA SER A 33 -21.76 -5.82 -19.85
C SER A 33 -20.24 -5.91 -19.66
N LEU A 34 -19.59 -4.73 -19.55
CA LEU A 34 -18.14 -4.59 -19.40
C LEU A 34 -17.84 -3.65 -18.25
N CYS A 35 -16.70 -3.88 -17.55
CA CYS A 35 -16.24 -2.98 -16.48
C CYS A 35 -15.54 -1.73 -17.03
N LEU A 36 -14.79 -1.88 -18.11
CA LEU A 36 -13.99 -0.82 -18.73
C LEU A 36 -14.00 -1.02 -20.26
N TRP A 37 -13.81 0.08 -20.97
CA TRP A 37 -13.56 0.04 -22.39
C TRP A 37 -12.11 -0.35 -22.70
N ASP A 38 -11.90 -1.19 -23.71
CA ASP A 38 -10.66 -1.25 -24.45
C ASP A 38 -10.85 -0.75 -25.88
N CYS A 39 -9.76 -0.69 -26.66
CA CYS A 39 -9.83 -0.14 -28.00
C CYS A 39 -10.63 -1.02 -28.97
N GLN A 40 -10.65 -2.33 -28.75
CA GLN A 40 -11.40 -3.28 -29.57
C GLN A 40 -12.90 -3.10 -29.34
N GLU A 41 -13.31 -3.01 -28.08
CA GLU A 41 -14.70 -2.83 -27.71
C GLU A 41 -15.28 -1.47 -28.15
N ILE A 42 -14.46 -0.41 -28.08
CA ILE A 42 -14.83 0.89 -28.64
C ILE A 42 -14.99 0.81 -30.17
N ALA A 43 -14.09 0.11 -30.86
CA ALA A 43 -14.21 -0.12 -32.31
C ALA A 43 -15.52 -0.84 -32.66
N HIS A 44 -15.85 -1.91 -31.94
CA HIS A 44 -17.12 -2.63 -32.11
C HIS A 44 -18.32 -1.76 -31.82
N GLN A 45 -18.26 -0.88 -30.79
CA GLN A 45 -19.36 0.00 -30.43
C GLN A 45 -19.61 1.07 -31.49
N LEU A 46 -18.55 1.62 -32.10
CA LEU A 46 -18.66 2.58 -33.21
C LEU A 46 -19.34 1.97 -34.43
N VAL A 47 -18.98 0.72 -34.75
CA VAL A 47 -19.61 -0.02 -35.87
C VAL A 47 -21.07 -0.36 -35.54
N LYS A 48 -21.36 -0.81 -34.31
CA LYS A 48 -22.72 -1.12 -33.85
C LYS A 48 -23.65 0.11 -33.85
N GLN A 49 -23.12 1.28 -33.59
CA GLN A 49 -23.87 2.55 -33.64
C GLN A 49 -23.90 3.17 -35.04
N GLU A 50 -23.44 2.43 -36.05
CA GLU A 50 -23.40 2.88 -37.45
C GLU A 50 -22.64 4.19 -37.69
N VAL A 51 -21.72 4.54 -36.75
CA VAL A 51 -20.85 5.73 -36.90
C VAL A 51 -19.86 5.55 -38.04
N ILE A 52 -19.40 4.32 -38.24
CA ILE A 52 -18.46 3.94 -39.29
C ILE A 52 -18.64 2.45 -39.65
N PRO A 53 -18.49 2.05 -40.93
CA PRO A 53 -18.61 0.64 -41.33
C PRO A 53 -17.54 -0.27 -40.75
N SER A 54 -16.30 0.25 -40.54
CA SER A 54 -15.21 -0.48 -39.93
C SER A 54 -14.13 0.46 -39.40
N ILE A 55 -13.48 0.06 -38.31
CA ILE A 55 -12.35 0.79 -37.71
C ILE A 55 -11.48 -0.18 -36.91
N SER A 56 -10.16 -0.05 -37.00
CA SER A 56 -9.25 -0.91 -36.24
C SER A 56 -9.07 -0.40 -34.80
N ALA A 57 -8.79 -1.32 -33.86
CA ALA A 57 -8.46 -0.97 -32.49
C ALA A 57 -7.23 -0.05 -32.39
N GLU A 58 -6.26 -0.19 -33.29
CA GLU A 58 -5.08 0.69 -33.34
C GLU A 58 -5.45 2.11 -33.75
N THR A 59 -6.39 2.28 -34.70
CA THR A 59 -6.91 3.62 -35.04
C THR A 59 -7.62 4.27 -33.86
N VAL A 60 -8.47 3.52 -33.16
CA VAL A 60 -9.11 3.98 -31.90
C VAL A 60 -8.04 4.40 -30.88
N ARG A 61 -7.00 3.59 -30.69
CA ARG A 61 -5.90 3.89 -29.78
C ARG A 61 -5.21 5.22 -30.13
N ARG A 62 -4.95 5.46 -31.42
CA ARG A 62 -4.33 6.72 -31.90
C ARG A 62 -5.25 7.91 -31.68
N LEU A 63 -6.55 7.78 -31.95
CA LEU A 63 -7.53 8.84 -31.69
C LEU A 63 -7.56 9.19 -30.20
N LEU A 64 -7.65 8.18 -29.34
CA LEU A 64 -7.66 8.38 -27.87
C LEU A 64 -6.35 8.96 -27.35
N ALA A 65 -5.21 8.60 -27.94
CA ALA A 65 -3.91 9.13 -27.52
C ALA A 65 -3.80 10.64 -27.70
N LYS A 66 -4.38 11.22 -28.77
CA LYS A 66 -4.45 12.68 -29.01
C LYS A 66 -5.18 13.42 -27.86
N HIS A 67 -6.11 12.76 -27.20
CA HIS A 67 -6.87 13.28 -26.07
C HIS A 67 -6.39 12.79 -24.71
N GLN A 68 -5.22 12.11 -24.66
CA GLN A 68 -4.63 11.52 -23.44
C GLN A 68 -5.57 10.53 -22.70
N LEU A 69 -6.55 9.96 -23.39
CA LEU A 69 -7.53 9.04 -22.86
C LEU A 69 -7.00 7.60 -22.86
N LYS A 70 -7.19 6.92 -21.74
CA LYS A 70 -6.83 5.51 -21.53
C LYS A 70 -7.94 4.79 -20.76
N PRO A 71 -9.13 4.57 -21.38
CA PRO A 71 -10.31 4.05 -20.68
C PRO A 71 -10.14 2.63 -20.10
N TRP A 72 -9.10 1.89 -20.53
CA TRP A 72 -8.69 0.60 -19.97
C TRP A 72 -7.89 0.72 -18.66
N ARG A 73 -7.50 1.94 -18.24
CA ARG A 73 -6.81 2.17 -16.96
C ARG A 73 -7.80 2.54 -15.89
N LYS A 74 -7.59 2.00 -14.71
CA LYS A 74 -8.32 2.39 -13.50
C LYS A 74 -7.37 2.97 -12.46
N GLN A 75 -7.84 3.94 -11.72
CA GLN A 75 -7.20 4.46 -10.53
C GLN A 75 -8.17 4.34 -9.37
N MET A 76 -7.72 3.69 -8.30
CA MET A 76 -8.50 3.67 -7.06
C MET A 76 -8.41 5.03 -6.39
N TRP A 77 -9.53 5.54 -5.92
CA TRP A 77 -9.59 6.73 -5.09
C TRP A 77 -10.45 6.47 -3.86
N LEU A 78 -10.16 7.17 -2.78
CA LEU A 78 -10.89 7.06 -1.52
C LEU A 78 -11.66 8.36 -1.28
N SER A 79 -12.99 8.27 -1.18
CA SER A 79 -13.79 9.31 -0.56
C SER A 79 -13.83 9.03 0.94
N PRO A 80 -13.21 9.83 1.79
CA PRO A 80 -13.20 9.59 3.22
C PRO A 80 -14.62 9.67 3.78
N LYS A 81 -15.01 8.64 4.56
CA LYS A 81 -16.30 8.64 5.29
C LYS A 81 -16.33 9.68 6.41
N VAL A 82 -15.15 10.04 6.92
CA VAL A 82 -14.96 11.06 7.94
C VAL A 82 -14.44 12.33 7.26
N PRO A 83 -15.02 13.50 7.51
CA PRO A 83 -14.53 14.76 6.96
C PRO A 83 -13.04 14.97 7.29
N ARG A 84 -12.29 15.49 6.34
CA ARG A 84 -10.91 15.94 6.56
C ARG A 84 -10.93 17.36 7.11
N ASP A 85 -11.40 17.48 8.34
CA ASP A 85 -11.56 18.72 9.08
C ASP A 85 -10.26 19.18 9.77
N ALA A 86 -10.36 20.21 10.61
CA ALA A 86 -9.24 20.74 11.37
C ALA A 86 -8.63 19.69 12.32
N ALA A 87 -9.44 18.79 12.90
CA ALA A 87 -8.96 17.71 13.76
C ALA A 87 -8.12 16.70 12.98
N PHE A 88 -8.55 16.34 11.78
CA PHE A 88 -7.77 15.50 10.86
C PHE A 88 -6.41 16.15 10.54
N VAL A 89 -6.39 17.43 10.18
CA VAL A 89 -5.15 18.17 9.88
C VAL A 89 -4.22 18.19 11.09
N GLN A 90 -4.77 18.41 12.28
CA GLN A 90 -3.99 18.41 13.53
C GLN A 90 -3.35 17.04 13.80
N GLN A 91 -4.08 15.94 13.60
CA GLN A 91 -3.53 14.59 13.74
C GLN A 91 -2.40 14.32 12.73
N VAL A 92 -2.59 14.71 11.45
CA VAL A 92 -1.55 14.59 10.43
C VAL A 92 -0.30 15.38 10.82
N ARG A 93 -0.47 16.64 11.27
CA ARG A 93 0.64 17.49 11.71
C ARG A 93 1.39 16.90 12.91
N ARG A 94 0.67 16.35 13.89
CA ARG A 94 1.27 15.70 15.06
C ARG A 94 2.20 14.54 14.66
N ILE A 95 1.76 13.68 13.74
CA ILE A 95 2.59 12.56 13.27
C ILE A 95 3.74 13.06 12.39
N ALA A 96 3.48 14.03 11.51
CA ALA A 96 4.51 14.65 10.70
C ALA A 96 5.63 15.25 11.57
N ASP A 97 5.26 15.93 12.64
CA ASP A 97 6.21 16.49 13.62
C ASP A 97 7.05 15.40 14.27
N LEU A 98 6.44 14.32 14.77
CA LEU A 98 7.16 13.18 15.36
C LEU A 98 8.19 12.56 14.42
N TYR A 99 7.93 12.54 13.11
CA TYR A 99 8.84 11.95 12.12
C TYR A 99 9.91 12.91 11.59
N THR A 100 9.69 14.23 11.72
CA THR A 100 10.56 15.23 11.09
C THR A 100 11.32 16.09 12.07
N ARG A 101 10.84 16.25 13.32
CA ARG A 101 11.57 16.99 14.35
C ARG A 101 12.78 16.18 14.85
N PRO A 102 13.82 16.85 15.34
CA PRO A 102 14.87 16.18 16.11
C PRO A 102 14.28 15.53 17.37
N LEU A 103 14.51 14.25 17.55
CA LEU A 103 14.13 13.51 18.76
C LEU A 103 15.26 13.62 19.81
N GLY A 104 14.88 13.84 21.06
CA GLY A 104 15.82 13.74 22.20
C GLY A 104 16.38 12.30 22.31
N GLU A 105 17.51 12.16 22.99
CA GLU A 105 18.13 10.84 23.20
C GLU A 105 17.23 9.90 24.01
N HIS A 106 16.42 10.47 24.90
CA HIS A 106 15.44 9.77 25.73
C HIS A 106 14.12 9.45 25.03
N GLU A 107 13.93 9.92 23.78
CA GLU A 107 12.70 9.72 23.01
C GLU A 107 12.88 8.65 21.93
N ARG A 108 11.83 7.87 21.68
CA ARG A 108 11.69 6.97 20.52
C ARG A 108 10.33 7.13 19.88
N VAL A 109 10.30 6.96 18.57
CA VAL A 109 9.05 6.81 17.80
C VAL A 109 9.06 5.42 17.18
N ILE A 110 8.13 4.61 17.61
CA ILE A 110 7.99 3.20 17.18
C ILE A 110 6.67 3.06 16.43
N CYS A 111 6.72 2.48 15.24
CA CYS A 111 5.58 2.21 14.39
C CYS A 111 5.24 0.73 14.46
N ALA A 112 4.03 0.37 14.87
CA ALA A 112 3.60 -1.03 14.98
C ALA A 112 2.36 -1.32 14.15
N ASP A 113 2.28 -2.55 13.58
CA ASP A 113 1.13 -3.04 12.80
C ASP A 113 1.22 -4.55 12.59
N GLU A 114 0.23 -5.14 11.90
CA GLU A 114 0.19 -6.56 11.58
C GLU A 114 0.20 -6.84 10.07
N HIS A 115 1.13 -7.70 9.66
CA HIS A 115 1.05 -8.33 8.35
C HIS A 115 0.36 -9.70 8.49
N THR A 116 -0.87 -9.79 7.99
CA THR A 116 -1.76 -10.92 8.29
C THR A 116 -1.83 -11.94 7.15
N SER A 117 -2.24 -13.17 7.50
CA SER A 117 -2.54 -14.25 6.54
C SER A 117 -1.37 -14.63 5.64
N ILE A 118 -0.15 -14.61 6.19
CA ILE A 118 1.05 -15.07 5.49
C ILE A 118 0.99 -16.59 5.36
N GLN A 119 0.93 -17.07 4.13
CA GLN A 119 0.76 -18.50 3.85
C GLN A 119 2.07 -19.12 3.36
N PRO A 120 2.52 -20.23 3.95
CA PRO A 120 3.48 -21.11 3.28
C PRO A 120 2.77 -21.73 2.07
N ARG A 121 3.45 -21.75 0.95
CA ARG A 121 2.93 -22.30 -0.30
C ARG A 121 3.91 -23.34 -0.83
N PRO A 122 4.05 -24.52 -0.15
CA PRO A 122 4.93 -25.55 -0.61
C PRO A 122 4.50 -26.04 -1.99
N ARG A 123 5.48 -26.23 -2.85
CA ARG A 123 5.30 -26.67 -4.22
C ARG A 123 5.79 -28.09 -4.38
N LEU A 124 5.27 -28.82 -5.38
CA LEU A 124 5.71 -30.18 -5.66
C LEU A 124 7.13 -30.19 -6.20
N HIS A 125 7.45 -29.20 -7.05
CA HIS A 125 8.77 -29.07 -7.65
C HIS A 125 9.47 -27.82 -7.11
N PRO A 126 10.79 -27.90 -6.87
CA PRO A 126 11.56 -26.78 -6.35
C PRO A 126 11.59 -25.62 -7.35
N THR A 127 11.62 -24.39 -6.81
CA THR A 127 11.87 -23.19 -7.60
C THR A 127 13.21 -23.29 -8.34
N ARG A 128 13.20 -23.08 -9.65
CA ARG A 128 14.40 -23.11 -10.49
C ARG A 128 15.04 -21.72 -10.51
N ALA A 129 16.32 -21.64 -10.14
CA ALA A 129 17.06 -20.38 -10.21
C ALA A 129 17.14 -19.83 -11.64
N CYS A 130 17.32 -18.51 -11.76
CA CYS A 130 17.53 -17.86 -13.05
C CYS A 130 18.82 -18.36 -13.72
N GLN A 131 18.80 -18.42 -15.05
CA GLN A 131 19.94 -18.73 -15.90
C GLN A 131 20.01 -17.68 -17.04
N PRO A 132 21.13 -17.53 -17.73
CA PRO A 132 21.22 -16.62 -18.87
C PRO A 132 20.08 -16.87 -19.87
N GLY A 133 19.30 -15.81 -20.16
CA GLY A 133 18.11 -15.88 -21.03
C GLY A 133 16.87 -16.54 -20.43
N ARG A 134 16.93 -17.02 -19.18
CA ARG A 134 15.78 -17.66 -18.49
C ARG A 134 15.57 -17.05 -17.11
N PRO A 135 14.40 -16.44 -16.82
CA PRO A 135 14.10 -15.92 -15.48
C PRO A 135 13.92 -17.09 -14.48
N THR A 136 13.91 -16.75 -13.20
CA THR A 136 13.51 -17.68 -12.14
C THR A 136 12.14 -18.26 -12.44
N GLN A 137 12.03 -19.59 -12.39
CA GLN A 137 10.78 -20.31 -12.63
C GLN A 137 10.23 -20.84 -11.32
N VAL A 138 9.00 -20.48 -11.03
CA VAL A 138 8.26 -20.91 -9.84
C VAL A 138 7.06 -21.70 -10.30
N GLU A 139 6.87 -22.89 -9.73
CA GLU A 139 5.69 -23.70 -10.03
C GLU A 139 4.42 -22.96 -9.66
N HIS A 140 3.43 -22.96 -10.57
CA HIS A 140 2.18 -22.25 -10.36
C HIS A 140 1.34 -22.90 -9.25
N GLU A 141 1.26 -24.21 -9.25
CA GLU A 141 0.49 -24.95 -8.25
C GLU A 141 1.20 -25.03 -6.90
N TYR A 142 0.44 -24.95 -5.84
CA TYR A 142 0.94 -25.04 -4.48
C TYR A 142 -0.09 -25.65 -3.53
N LYS A 143 0.38 -26.27 -2.47
CA LYS A 143 -0.47 -26.77 -1.39
C LYS A 143 -0.70 -25.68 -0.35
N ARG A 144 -1.92 -25.55 0.17
CA ARG A 144 -2.22 -24.67 1.30
C ARG A 144 -1.93 -25.36 2.61
N CYS A 145 -1.11 -24.77 3.46
CA CYS A 145 -0.63 -25.35 4.73
C CYS A 145 -0.80 -24.39 5.90
N GLY A 146 -1.97 -23.79 6.05
CA GLY A 146 -2.26 -22.83 7.10
C GLY A 146 -1.75 -21.41 6.80
N ALA A 147 -1.81 -20.55 7.81
CA ALA A 147 -1.36 -19.16 7.72
C ALA A 147 -0.81 -18.68 9.07
N LEU A 148 0.08 -17.71 9.03
CA LEU A 148 0.62 -16.99 10.19
C LEU A 148 0.33 -15.51 10.07
N ASN A 149 0.42 -14.82 11.20
CA ASN A 149 0.40 -13.37 11.29
C ASN A 149 1.72 -12.91 11.89
N LEU A 150 2.28 -11.84 11.38
CA LEU A 150 3.45 -11.17 11.91
C LEU A 150 2.99 -9.83 12.50
N LEU A 151 3.01 -9.71 13.81
CA LEU A 151 2.92 -8.43 14.50
C LEU A 151 4.34 -7.87 14.55
N ALA A 152 4.57 -6.68 14.05
CA ALA A 152 5.91 -6.11 14.01
C ALA A 152 5.92 -4.65 14.41
N ALA A 153 7.04 -4.19 14.92
CA ALA A 153 7.28 -2.82 15.30
C ALA A 153 8.65 -2.34 14.78
N LEU A 154 8.69 -1.13 14.27
CA LEU A 154 9.87 -0.47 13.69
C LEU A 154 10.22 0.76 14.53
N ASP A 155 11.43 0.84 15.05
CA ASP A 155 11.99 2.09 15.56
C ASP A 155 12.38 2.98 14.38
N THR A 156 11.75 4.13 14.25
CA THR A 156 11.96 5.04 13.12
C THR A 156 13.36 5.66 13.10
N ARG A 157 14.05 5.72 14.24
CA ARG A 157 15.39 6.30 14.39
C ARG A 157 16.49 5.30 14.00
N SER A 158 16.47 4.12 14.60
CA SER A 158 17.48 3.09 14.34
C SER A 158 17.15 2.22 13.13
N GLY A 159 15.87 2.10 12.78
CA GLY A 159 15.38 1.13 11.82
C GLY A 159 15.28 -0.29 12.36
N GLN A 160 15.54 -0.50 13.65
CA GLN A 160 15.42 -1.82 14.29
C GLN A 160 13.96 -2.28 14.26
N VAL A 161 13.78 -3.57 14.01
CA VAL A 161 12.48 -4.22 13.95
C VAL A 161 12.36 -5.32 15.00
N TRP A 162 11.26 -5.30 15.73
CA TRP A 162 10.83 -6.40 16.59
C TRP A 162 9.66 -7.10 15.92
N GLY A 163 9.53 -8.41 16.11
CA GLY A 163 8.45 -9.16 15.51
C GLY A 163 7.98 -10.33 16.36
N GLN A 164 6.66 -10.47 16.44
CA GLN A 164 5.97 -11.60 17.06
C GLN A 164 5.21 -12.36 15.97
N ILE A 165 5.60 -13.61 15.74
CA ILE A 165 4.98 -14.48 14.74
C ILE A 165 3.99 -15.40 15.46
N ALA A 166 2.73 -15.41 15.03
CA ALA A 166 1.69 -16.17 15.70
C ALA A 166 0.60 -16.66 14.73
N PRO A 167 -0.08 -17.79 15.04
CA PRO A 167 -1.20 -18.27 14.24
C PRO A 167 -2.45 -17.38 14.37
N ARG A 168 -2.54 -16.58 15.43
CA ARG A 168 -3.65 -15.66 15.69
C ARG A 168 -3.12 -14.28 16.05
N LYS A 169 -3.92 -13.25 15.80
CA LYS A 169 -3.64 -11.86 16.18
C LYS A 169 -4.63 -11.45 17.29
N ARG A 170 -4.23 -11.61 18.54
CA ARG A 170 -5.03 -11.26 19.72
C ARG A 170 -4.24 -10.29 20.59
N GLN A 171 -4.88 -9.78 21.65
CA GLN A 171 -4.22 -8.91 22.62
C GLN A 171 -2.97 -9.55 23.23
N VAL A 172 -2.98 -10.86 23.48
CA VAL A 172 -1.85 -11.58 24.08
C VAL A 172 -0.62 -11.56 23.18
N GLU A 173 -0.77 -11.73 21.89
CA GLU A 173 0.35 -11.66 20.94
C GLU A 173 0.87 -10.20 20.80
N PHE A 174 -0.02 -9.23 20.85
CA PHE A 174 0.37 -7.83 20.83
C PHE A 174 1.09 -7.43 22.12
N LEU A 175 0.62 -7.86 23.29
CA LEU A 175 1.30 -7.65 24.57
C LEU A 175 2.68 -8.30 24.61
N ALA A 176 2.84 -9.50 23.99
CA ALA A 176 4.15 -10.12 23.84
C ALA A 176 5.11 -9.25 23.02
N LEU A 177 4.63 -8.61 21.93
CA LEU A 177 5.44 -7.66 21.17
C LEU A 177 5.79 -6.41 22.01
N LEU A 178 4.83 -5.84 22.75
CA LEU A 178 5.09 -4.68 23.61
C LEU A 178 6.12 -4.98 24.70
N ASN A 179 6.03 -6.14 25.35
CA ASN A 179 7.02 -6.60 26.35
C ASN A 179 8.42 -6.80 25.72
N GLN A 180 8.47 -7.32 24.49
CA GLN A 180 9.73 -7.46 23.75
C GLN A 180 10.39 -6.10 23.49
N ILE A 181 9.57 -5.10 23.07
CA ILE A 181 10.04 -3.74 22.84
C ILE A 181 10.52 -3.11 24.16
N ASP A 182 9.72 -3.21 25.21
CA ASP A 182 10.01 -2.63 26.52
C ASP A 182 11.32 -3.17 27.09
N ALA A 183 11.53 -4.49 27.03
CA ALA A 183 12.76 -5.16 27.46
C ALA A 183 14.00 -4.81 26.62
N ALA A 184 13.82 -4.50 25.34
CA ALA A 184 14.92 -4.18 24.43
C ALA A 184 15.36 -2.71 24.50
N LEU A 185 14.51 -1.81 24.99
CA LEU A 185 14.81 -0.39 25.09
C LEU A 185 15.63 -0.10 26.35
N PRO A 186 16.71 0.69 26.24
CA PRO A 186 17.51 1.07 27.40
C PRO A 186 16.68 1.91 28.40
N ALA A 187 17.05 1.84 29.68
CA ALA A 187 16.39 2.60 30.74
C ALA A 187 16.47 4.13 30.54
N SER A 188 17.45 4.61 29.78
CA SER A 188 17.57 6.02 29.41
C SER A 188 16.45 6.51 28.48
N VAL A 189 15.71 5.59 27.83
CA VAL A 189 14.54 5.93 27.00
C VAL A 189 13.32 6.04 27.91
N THR A 190 12.91 7.27 28.16
CA THR A 190 11.81 7.62 29.08
C THR A 190 10.50 7.99 28.38
N CYS A 191 10.53 8.15 27.04
CA CYS A 191 9.35 8.46 26.25
C CYS A 191 9.35 7.65 24.94
N VAL A 192 8.31 6.86 24.71
CA VAL A 192 8.11 6.03 23.53
C VAL A 192 6.77 6.38 22.90
N TYR A 193 6.80 7.12 21.79
CA TYR A 193 5.62 7.37 20.98
C TYR A 193 5.33 6.15 20.12
N LEU A 194 4.27 5.41 20.41
CA LEU A 194 3.87 4.23 19.68
C LEU A 194 2.79 4.58 18.66
N VAL A 195 3.18 4.61 17.38
CA VAL A 195 2.27 4.87 16.25
C VAL A 195 1.63 3.56 15.82
N LEU A 196 0.32 3.46 15.95
CA LEU A 196 -0.46 2.27 15.63
C LEU A 196 -1.89 2.65 15.23
N ASP A 197 -2.55 1.81 14.46
CA ASP A 197 -3.94 2.02 14.09
C ASP A 197 -4.90 1.80 15.28
N ASN A 198 -6.17 2.19 15.10
CA ASN A 198 -7.17 2.15 16.16
C ASN A 198 -8.02 0.86 16.11
N VAL A 199 -7.39 -0.31 15.93
CA VAL A 199 -8.11 -1.59 16.00
C VAL A 199 -8.33 -2.03 17.44
N ARG A 200 -9.42 -2.80 17.67
CA ARG A 200 -9.82 -3.26 19.02
C ARG A 200 -8.72 -4.03 19.77
N MET A 201 -7.83 -4.67 19.06
CA MET A 201 -6.72 -5.40 19.65
C MET A 201 -5.76 -4.46 20.42
N HIS A 202 -5.56 -3.24 19.93
CA HIS A 202 -4.68 -2.24 20.52
C HIS A 202 -5.33 -1.45 21.68
N THR A 203 -6.66 -1.52 21.82
CA THR A 203 -7.43 -0.74 22.82
C THR A 203 -8.15 -1.61 23.84
N GLY A 204 -7.87 -2.90 23.88
CA GLY A 204 -8.50 -3.83 24.79
C GLY A 204 -8.05 -3.68 26.25
N LYS A 205 -8.87 -4.16 27.19
CA LYS A 205 -8.65 -4.00 28.64
C LYS A 205 -7.25 -4.39 29.09
N GLN A 206 -6.70 -5.49 28.59
CA GLN A 206 -5.35 -5.96 28.96
C GLN A 206 -4.24 -4.99 28.49
N VAL A 207 -4.44 -4.39 27.33
CA VAL A 207 -3.48 -3.41 26.75
C VAL A 207 -3.55 -2.10 27.53
N VAL A 208 -4.74 -1.66 27.93
CA VAL A 208 -4.92 -0.48 28.78
C VAL A 208 -4.22 -0.69 30.13
N ALA A 209 -4.44 -1.83 30.79
CA ALA A 209 -3.80 -2.16 32.05
C ALA A 209 -2.26 -2.24 31.92
N TRP A 210 -1.75 -2.73 30.78
CA TRP A 210 -0.32 -2.74 30.50
C TRP A 210 0.24 -1.32 30.36
N LEU A 211 -0.48 -0.43 29.69
CA LEU A 211 -0.09 0.99 29.56
C LEU A 211 0.00 1.72 30.90
N GLU A 212 -0.94 1.47 31.81
CA GLU A 212 -0.94 2.04 33.14
C GLU A 212 0.34 1.66 33.92
N GLN A 213 0.87 0.46 33.66
CA GLN A 213 2.12 -0.04 34.27
C GLN A 213 3.39 0.42 33.52
N HIS A 214 3.25 0.92 32.30
CA HIS A 214 4.37 1.34 31.43
C HIS A 214 4.21 2.79 30.98
N PRO A 215 4.27 3.78 31.90
CA PRO A 215 3.95 5.19 31.62
C PRO A 215 4.86 5.86 30.60
N ARG A 216 6.00 5.23 30.26
CA ARG A 216 6.87 5.73 29.19
C ARG A 216 6.27 5.56 27.77
N PHE A 217 5.23 4.75 27.59
CA PHE A 217 4.59 4.52 26.30
C PHE A 217 3.41 5.46 26.09
N VAL A 218 3.43 6.19 25.00
CA VAL A 218 2.39 7.13 24.57
C VAL A 218 1.80 6.67 23.24
N TRP A 219 0.50 6.34 23.22
CA TRP A 219 -0.19 5.97 22.00
C TRP A 219 -0.38 7.17 21.06
N VAL A 220 -0.09 6.98 19.80
CA VAL A 220 -0.31 7.95 18.73
C VAL A 220 -1.07 7.29 17.59
N HIS A 221 -2.33 7.68 17.42
CA HIS A 221 -3.15 7.12 16.35
C HIS A 221 -3.10 8.02 15.11
N PRO A 222 -2.77 7.47 13.92
CA PRO A 222 -2.98 8.17 12.67
C PRO A 222 -4.47 8.40 12.42
N PRO A 223 -4.84 9.40 11.61
CA PRO A 223 -6.22 9.58 11.20
C PRO A 223 -6.77 8.33 10.50
N VAL A 224 -8.08 8.15 10.59
CA VAL A 224 -8.78 7.02 9.93
C VAL A 224 -8.46 6.99 8.44
N HIS A 225 -8.19 5.80 7.90
CA HIS A 225 -7.75 5.56 6.52
C HIS A 225 -6.38 6.16 6.15
N CYS A 226 -5.52 6.40 7.13
CA CYS A 226 -4.16 6.90 6.93
C CYS A 226 -3.08 5.91 7.36
N SER A 227 -3.27 4.60 7.11
CA SER A 227 -2.25 3.56 7.36
C SER A 227 -0.90 3.86 6.70
N TRP A 228 -0.91 4.57 5.54
CA TRP A 228 0.30 5.02 4.87
C TRP A 228 1.19 5.92 5.75
N MET A 229 0.65 6.52 6.82
CA MET A 229 1.44 7.29 7.81
C MET A 229 2.17 6.38 8.81
N ASN A 230 1.86 5.11 8.86
CA ASN A 230 2.55 4.15 9.71
C ASN A 230 3.79 3.60 8.97
N GLN A 231 5.01 3.97 9.41
CA GLN A 231 6.24 3.64 8.69
C GLN A 231 6.53 2.13 8.62
N ILE A 232 5.96 1.32 9.51
CA ILE A 232 6.11 -0.15 9.46
C ILE A 232 5.57 -0.74 8.14
N GLU A 233 4.60 -0.09 7.50
CA GLU A 233 4.05 -0.50 6.21
C GLU A 233 5.12 -0.48 5.08
N GLN A 234 6.07 0.43 5.15
CA GLN A 234 7.21 0.45 4.22
C GLN A 234 8.09 -0.77 4.43
N TRP A 235 8.34 -1.14 5.68
CA TRP A 235 9.10 -2.35 5.99
C TRP A 235 8.34 -3.61 5.57
N PHE A 236 7.04 -3.71 5.81
CA PHE A 236 6.23 -4.82 5.29
C PHE A 236 6.30 -4.92 3.77
N SER A 237 6.29 -3.81 3.06
CA SER A 237 6.47 -3.79 1.61
C SER A 237 7.84 -4.34 1.19
N ILE A 238 8.90 -4.10 1.97
CA ILE A 238 10.24 -4.66 1.74
C ILE A 238 10.24 -6.16 2.03
N LEU A 239 9.67 -6.60 3.15
CA LEU A 239 9.51 -8.01 3.51
C LEU A 239 8.79 -8.78 2.38
N VAL A 240 7.65 -8.26 1.91
CA VAL A 240 6.89 -8.89 0.81
C VAL A 240 7.73 -9.00 -0.45
N ARG A 241 8.38 -7.94 -0.86
CA ARG A 241 9.17 -7.92 -2.12
C ARG A 241 10.40 -8.83 -2.05
N LYS A 242 11.11 -8.82 -0.91
CA LYS A 242 12.38 -9.53 -0.79
C LYS A 242 12.21 -10.98 -0.34
N ARG A 243 11.20 -11.29 0.48
CA ARG A 243 11.10 -12.62 1.09
C ARG A 243 9.81 -13.37 0.79
N LEU A 244 8.67 -12.67 0.76
CA LEU A 244 7.36 -13.33 0.64
C LEU A 244 6.84 -13.45 -0.80
N ARG A 245 7.45 -12.79 -1.76
CA ARG A 245 6.94 -12.71 -3.14
C ARG A 245 6.77 -14.08 -3.81
N ILE A 246 7.69 -15.00 -3.58
CA ILE A 246 7.61 -16.37 -4.11
C ILE A 246 6.78 -17.26 -3.19
N ALA A 247 6.85 -17.01 -1.87
CA ALA A 247 6.14 -17.76 -0.82
C ALA A 247 6.36 -19.28 -0.88
N ASP A 248 7.59 -19.70 -1.23
CA ASP A 248 8.00 -21.09 -1.33
C ASP A 248 8.58 -21.57 0.02
N PHE A 249 7.69 -21.94 0.94
CA PHE A 249 8.04 -22.43 2.24
C PHE A 249 7.44 -23.82 2.44
N ALA A 250 8.25 -24.79 2.89
CA ALA A 250 7.86 -26.18 3.02
C ALA A 250 6.77 -26.41 4.09
N SER A 251 6.71 -25.55 5.11
CA SER A 251 5.77 -25.66 6.23
C SER A 251 5.57 -24.33 6.95
N VAL A 252 4.61 -24.29 7.89
CA VAL A 252 4.41 -23.16 8.81
C VAL A 252 5.69 -22.95 9.68
N ALA A 253 6.32 -24.01 10.14
CA ALA A 253 7.57 -23.92 10.91
C ALA A 253 8.70 -23.30 10.08
N HIS A 254 8.88 -23.73 8.83
CA HIS A 254 9.85 -23.16 7.91
C HIS A 254 9.54 -21.67 7.61
N LEU A 255 8.28 -21.30 7.45
CA LEU A 255 7.89 -19.89 7.30
C LEU A 255 8.28 -19.07 8.53
N THR A 256 8.01 -19.58 9.75
CA THR A 256 8.40 -18.93 11.00
C THR A 256 9.92 -18.72 11.08
N GLU A 257 10.71 -19.76 10.83
CA GLU A 257 12.17 -19.68 10.79
C GLU A 257 12.65 -18.59 9.83
N ARG A 258 12.10 -18.56 8.62
CA ARG A 258 12.52 -17.60 7.58
C ARG A 258 12.08 -16.17 7.86
N LEU A 259 10.95 -15.96 8.51
CA LEU A 259 10.54 -14.63 8.96
C LEU A 259 11.46 -14.14 10.09
N THR A 260 11.77 -15.00 11.06
CA THR A 260 12.71 -14.69 12.15
C THR A 260 14.10 -14.36 11.60
N ALA A 261 14.62 -15.18 10.68
CA ALA A 261 15.91 -14.93 10.03
C ALA A 261 15.91 -13.59 9.28
N PHE A 262 14.83 -13.28 8.53
CA PHE A 262 14.73 -12.02 7.80
C PHE A 262 14.77 -10.81 8.73
N ILE A 263 14.10 -10.87 9.89
CA ILE A 263 14.14 -9.80 10.90
C ILE A 263 15.57 -9.65 11.44
N GLY A 264 16.26 -10.76 11.74
CA GLY A 264 17.67 -10.75 12.16
C GLY A 264 18.59 -10.10 11.14
N GLU A 265 18.55 -10.58 9.88
CA GLU A 265 19.33 -10.03 8.76
C GLU A 265 19.03 -8.54 8.50
N TRP A 266 17.77 -8.13 8.65
CA TRP A 266 17.40 -6.71 8.56
C TRP A 266 18.07 -5.91 9.68
N ASN A 267 18.01 -6.40 10.92
CA ASN A 267 18.53 -5.71 12.10
C ASN A 267 20.05 -5.55 12.10
N GLU A 268 20.80 -6.45 11.44
CA GLU A 268 22.24 -6.28 11.22
C GLU A 268 22.61 -5.03 10.42
N ARG A 269 21.69 -4.56 9.57
CA ARG A 269 21.85 -3.39 8.68
C ARG A 269 20.69 -2.42 8.80
N ALA A 270 20.08 -2.37 9.98
CA ALA A 270 18.91 -1.55 10.24
C ALA A 270 19.19 -0.08 9.92
N HIS A 271 18.21 0.58 9.32
CA HIS A 271 18.21 2.00 9.05
C HIS A 271 16.80 2.52 9.03
N GLY A 272 16.60 3.70 9.62
CA GLY A 272 15.31 4.37 9.63
C GLY A 272 14.92 4.89 8.24
N PHE A 273 13.61 5.02 8.02
CA PHE A 273 13.09 5.64 6.80
C PHE A 273 13.10 7.17 6.95
N ARG A 274 13.70 7.86 6.00
CA ARG A 274 13.71 9.32 5.98
C ARG A 274 12.38 9.86 5.42
N TRP A 275 11.62 10.48 6.29
CA TRP A 275 10.46 11.27 5.92
C TRP A 275 10.81 12.75 6.05
N THR A 276 10.39 13.55 5.08
CA THR A 276 10.65 14.99 5.04
C THR A 276 9.35 15.77 5.16
N PRO A 277 9.37 17.04 5.57
CA PRO A 277 8.17 17.89 5.55
C PRO A 277 7.41 17.83 4.23
N GLY A 278 8.10 17.85 3.10
CA GLY A 278 7.50 17.73 1.75
C GLY A 278 6.73 16.42 1.51
N SER A 279 6.97 15.37 2.32
CA SER A 279 6.17 14.13 2.27
C SER A 279 4.71 14.37 2.71
N PHE A 280 4.48 15.35 3.57
CA PHE A 280 3.17 15.68 4.14
C PHE A 280 2.52 16.91 3.52
N GLU A 281 3.30 17.88 3.03
CA GLU A 281 2.81 19.15 2.50
C GLU A 281 1.72 19.01 1.43
N LYS A 282 1.90 18.09 0.48
CA LYS A 282 0.92 17.83 -0.58
C LYS A 282 -0.43 17.35 -0.03
N ILE A 283 -0.40 16.64 1.08
CA ILE A 283 -1.62 16.09 1.70
C ILE A 283 -2.28 17.17 2.52
N LEU A 284 -1.49 17.90 3.32
CA LEU A 284 -1.97 19.04 4.10
C LEU A 284 -2.59 20.10 3.20
N ALA A 285 -1.92 20.48 2.12
CA ALA A 285 -2.45 21.46 1.15
C ALA A 285 -3.79 21.03 0.55
N LYS A 286 -3.96 19.73 0.22
CA LYS A 286 -5.24 19.20 -0.28
C LYS A 286 -6.34 19.24 0.79
N CYS A 287 -6.01 18.98 2.04
CA CYS A 287 -6.99 19.02 3.13
C CYS A 287 -7.40 20.46 3.44
N GLU A 288 -6.46 21.37 3.50
CA GLU A 288 -6.69 22.80 3.77
C GLU A 288 -7.50 23.46 2.66
N SER A 289 -7.23 23.16 1.38
CA SER A 289 -8.05 23.64 0.27
C SER A 289 -9.48 23.11 0.32
N SER A 290 -9.68 21.87 0.76
CA SER A 290 -11.02 21.29 0.92
C SER A 290 -11.81 21.93 2.06
N ILE A 291 -11.15 22.37 3.12
CA ILE A 291 -11.78 23.08 4.27
C ILE A 291 -12.22 24.49 3.82
N LEU A 292 -11.37 25.20 3.06
CA LEU A 292 -11.68 26.55 2.56
C LEU A 292 -12.84 26.58 1.57
N HIS A 293 -13.17 25.49 0.91
CA HIS A 293 -14.33 25.39 0.00
C HIS A 293 -15.64 25.00 0.71
N LEU A 294 -15.57 24.66 2.01
CA LEU A 294 -16.75 24.32 2.82
C LEU A 294 -17.19 25.44 3.77
N THR A 295 -16.42 26.53 3.84
CA THR A 295 -16.73 27.80 4.52
C THR A 295 -17.13 28.85 3.51
#